data_904957543d7a9e75f301409b3281c0c5
#
_entry.id   904957543d7a9e75f301409b3281c0c5
#
_cell.length_a   1.000
_cell.length_b   1.000
_cell.length_c   1.000
_cell.angle_alpha   90.00
_cell.angle_beta   90.00
_cell.angle_gamma   90.00
#
_symmetry.space_group_name_H-M   'P 1'
#
loop_
_entity.id
_entity.type
_entity.pdbx_description
1 polymer ?
#
loop_
_entity_poly.entity_id
_entity_poly.type
_entity_poly.pdbx_seq_one_letter_code
_entity_poly.pdbx_strand_id
1 'polypeptide(L)'
;MTPHETFIAIITAVFGSGGFWALLQFIATKHSEKRSTTAKMLLATKESIIKISQQQESILKTIDENEAKGARRRILRFSDELNQEIRHTKDYFDDVLADIDMYEKYCKDHPDFLNNRTLMAETNIKAVYQQCLAEHDFL
;
A
#
# COMPACT_ATOMS: atom_id res chain seq x y z
N MET A 1 -15.14 66.20 41.97
CA MET A 1 -14.96 64.69 41.73
C MET A 1 -13.61 64.33 42.25
N THR A 2 -13.57 63.40 43.18
CA THR A 2 -12.31 62.89 43.71
C THR A 2 -11.68 61.96 42.66
N PRO A 3 -10.38 61.81 42.62
CA PRO A 3 -9.72 60.88 41.66
C PRO A 3 -10.24 59.43 41.73
N HIS A 4 -10.80 59.06 42.88
CA HIS A 4 -11.39 57.75 43.11
C HIS A 4 -12.76 57.60 42.40
N GLU A 5 -13.57 58.62 42.36
CA GLU A 5 -14.87 58.62 41.65
C GLU A 5 -14.72 58.55 40.15
N THR A 6 -13.72 59.27 39.60
CA THR A 6 -13.42 59.22 38.17
C THR A 6 -12.90 57.81 37.76
N PHE A 7 -12.09 57.11 38.58
CA PHE A 7 -11.62 55.85 38.33
C PHE A 7 -12.73 54.76 38.31
N ILE A 8 -13.65 54.85 39.30
CA ILE A 8 -14.83 53.97 39.35
C ILE A 8 -15.75 54.21 38.16
N ALA A 9 -15.96 55.42 37.74
CA ALA A 9 -16.79 55.78 36.59
C ALA A 9 -16.20 55.19 35.27
N ILE A 10 -14.89 55.23 35.11
CA ILE A 10 -14.22 54.66 33.95
C ILE A 10 -14.36 53.14 33.95
N ILE A 11 -14.15 52.48 35.08
CA ILE A 11 -14.30 51.02 35.19
C ILE A 11 -15.75 50.59 34.88
N THR A 12 -16.74 51.28 35.46
CA THR A 12 -18.16 50.98 35.20
C THR A 12 -18.55 51.28 33.74
N ALA A 13 -17.98 52.29 33.11
CA ALA A 13 -18.22 52.55 31.70
C ALA A 13 -17.61 51.49 30.76
N VAL A 14 -16.43 51.00 31.09
CA VAL A 14 -15.74 49.95 30.29
C VAL A 14 -16.37 48.54 30.49
N PHE A 15 -16.63 48.17 31.72
CA PHE A 15 -17.19 46.86 32.04
C PHE A 15 -18.71 46.78 31.97
N GLY A 16 -19.41 47.91 32.19
CA GLY A 16 -20.86 48.02 32.05
C GLY A 16 -21.36 48.24 30.63
N SER A 17 -20.48 48.57 29.69
CA SER A 17 -20.85 48.69 28.28
C SER A 17 -21.02 47.30 27.66
N GLY A 18 -22.16 47.02 27.05
CA GLY A 18 -22.42 45.76 26.35
C GLY A 18 -21.37 45.40 25.29
N GLY A 19 -20.53 46.36 24.87
CA GLY A 19 -19.44 46.19 23.93
C GLY A 19 -18.31 45.29 24.43
N PHE A 20 -17.98 45.35 25.75
CA PHE A 20 -16.95 44.49 26.33
C PHE A 20 -17.38 43.00 26.32
N TRP A 21 -18.61 42.72 26.70
CA TRP A 21 -19.18 41.40 26.68
C TRP A 21 -19.35 40.85 25.24
N ALA A 22 -19.74 41.69 24.30
CA ALA A 22 -19.82 41.34 22.89
C ALA A 22 -18.44 40.99 22.31
N LEU A 23 -17.39 41.74 22.71
CA LEU A 23 -16.01 41.44 22.30
C LEU A 23 -15.52 40.06 22.85
N LEU A 24 -15.80 39.81 24.15
CA LEU A 24 -15.44 38.51 24.75
C LEU A 24 -16.19 37.36 24.09
N GLN A 25 -17.48 37.49 23.80
CA GLN A 25 -18.25 36.49 23.08
C GLN A 25 -17.72 36.29 21.64
N PHE A 26 -17.38 37.36 20.95
CA PHE A 26 -16.80 37.26 19.60
C PHE A 26 -15.47 36.50 19.58
N ILE A 27 -14.58 36.79 20.56
CA ILE A 27 -13.30 36.08 20.68
C ILE A 27 -13.53 34.60 21.02
N ALA A 28 -14.45 34.31 21.96
CA ALA A 28 -14.78 32.95 22.37
C ALA A 28 -15.39 32.13 21.23
N THR A 29 -16.33 32.68 20.48
CA THR A 29 -16.94 32.03 19.32
C THR A 29 -15.94 31.78 18.21
N LYS A 30 -15.13 32.77 17.87
CA LYS A 30 -14.09 32.64 16.82
C LYS A 30 -13.03 31.63 17.18
N HIS A 31 -12.67 31.47 18.45
CA HIS A 31 -11.74 30.47 18.93
C HIS A 31 -12.37 29.07 18.93
N SER A 32 -13.65 28.97 19.27
CA SER A 32 -14.41 27.72 19.21
C SER A 32 -14.59 27.20 17.76
N GLU A 33 -14.91 28.07 16.82
CA GLU A 33 -15.04 27.73 15.40
C GLU A 33 -13.73 27.20 14.81
N LYS A 34 -12.60 27.83 15.09
CA LYS A 34 -11.29 27.36 14.64
C LYS A 34 -10.98 25.97 15.18
N ARG A 35 -11.24 25.69 16.46
CA ARG A 35 -11.04 24.37 17.05
C ARG A 35 -11.92 23.31 16.40
N SER A 36 -13.19 23.63 16.17
CA SER A 36 -14.14 22.72 15.51
C SER A 36 -13.71 22.40 14.07
N THR A 37 -13.28 23.41 13.32
CA THR A 37 -12.82 23.23 11.94
C THR A 37 -11.54 22.39 11.88
N THR A 38 -10.58 22.65 12.76
CA THR A 38 -9.32 21.88 12.83
C THR A 38 -9.59 20.43 13.22
N ALA A 39 -10.48 20.18 14.19
CA ALA A 39 -10.87 18.83 14.59
C ALA A 39 -11.56 18.06 13.44
N LYS A 40 -12.46 18.70 12.70
CA LYS A 40 -13.11 18.12 11.52
C LYS A 40 -12.09 17.79 10.41
N MET A 41 -11.16 18.71 10.14
CA MET A 41 -10.08 18.46 9.17
C MET A 41 -9.19 17.28 9.60
N LEU A 42 -8.84 17.21 10.88
CA LEU A 42 -8.03 16.10 11.41
C LEU A 42 -8.73 14.74 11.24
N LEU A 43 -10.03 14.68 11.53
CA LEU A 43 -10.83 13.46 11.33
C LEU A 43 -10.89 13.07 9.84
N ALA A 44 -11.19 14.03 8.96
CA ALA A 44 -11.23 13.77 7.52
C ALA A 44 -9.87 13.30 6.96
N THR A 45 -8.77 13.91 7.45
CA THR A 45 -7.41 13.47 7.07
C THR A 45 -7.13 12.05 7.57
N LYS A 46 -7.51 11.73 8.82
CA LYS A 46 -7.36 10.38 9.37
C LYS A 46 -8.14 9.34 8.55
N GLU A 47 -9.37 9.62 8.19
CA GLU A 47 -10.18 8.74 7.34
C GLU A 47 -9.55 8.56 5.95
N SER A 48 -9.02 9.63 5.37
CA SER A 48 -8.31 9.56 4.09
C SER A 48 -7.05 8.70 4.16
N ILE A 49 -6.28 8.81 5.24
CA ILE A 49 -5.08 7.99 5.47
C ILE A 49 -5.45 6.51 5.58
N ILE A 50 -6.50 6.17 6.33
CA ILE A 50 -6.97 4.79 6.47
C ILE A 50 -7.39 4.24 5.10
N LYS A 51 -8.13 5.01 4.32
CA LYS A 51 -8.58 4.61 2.98
C LYS A 51 -7.39 4.39 2.03
N ILE A 52 -6.40 5.29 2.06
CA ILE A 52 -5.18 5.15 1.25
C ILE A 52 -4.41 3.88 1.66
N SER A 53 -4.26 3.62 2.96
CA SER A 53 -3.59 2.40 3.45
C SER A 53 -4.29 1.13 2.98
N GLN A 54 -5.62 1.07 3.03
CA GLN A 54 -6.39 -0.06 2.51
C GLN A 54 -6.25 -0.24 0.99
N GLN A 55 -6.23 0.88 0.25
CA GLN A 55 -5.99 0.84 -1.19
C GLN A 55 -4.59 0.35 -1.53
N GLN A 56 -3.56 0.77 -0.79
CA GLN A 56 -2.19 0.30 -0.96
C GLN A 56 -2.07 -1.22 -0.73
N GLU A 57 -2.69 -1.74 0.33
CA GLU A 57 -2.70 -3.18 0.60
C GLU A 57 -3.38 -3.97 -0.52
N SER A 58 -4.51 -3.49 -1.03
CA SER A 58 -5.20 -4.09 -2.17
C SER A 58 -4.36 -4.06 -3.46
N ILE A 59 -3.64 -2.98 -3.71
CA ILE A 59 -2.75 -2.85 -4.86
C ILE A 59 -1.59 -3.83 -4.75
N LEU A 60 -0.93 -3.93 -3.59
CA LEU A 60 0.17 -4.87 -3.35
C LEU A 60 -0.29 -6.30 -3.60
N LYS A 61 -1.43 -6.70 -3.03
CA LYS A 61 -2.01 -8.04 -3.28
C LYS A 61 -2.24 -8.30 -4.78
N THR A 62 -2.72 -7.29 -5.52
CA THR A 62 -2.95 -7.43 -6.96
C THR A 62 -1.64 -7.54 -7.74
N ILE A 63 -0.59 -6.83 -7.33
CA ILE A 63 0.75 -6.91 -7.93
C ILE A 63 1.31 -8.31 -7.73
N ASP A 64 1.32 -8.82 -6.51
CA ASP A 64 1.84 -10.15 -6.17
C ASP A 64 1.10 -11.27 -6.94
N GLU A 65 -0.23 -11.17 -7.02
CA GLU A 65 -1.04 -12.11 -7.80
C GLU A 65 -0.72 -12.07 -9.30
N ASN A 66 -0.53 -10.87 -9.86
CA ASN A 66 -0.18 -10.70 -11.27
C ASN A 66 1.24 -11.20 -11.57
N GLU A 67 2.16 -11.03 -10.63
CA GLU A 67 3.52 -11.57 -10.74
C GLU A 67 3.51 -13.09 -10.76
N ALA A 68 2.78 -13.73 -9.84
CA ALA A 68 2.61 -15.18 -9.83
C ALA A 68 1.96 -15.71 -11.12
N LYS A 69 0.93 -15.00 -11.64
CA LYS A 69 0.34 -15.33 -12.95
C LYS A 69 1.33 -15.15 -14.10
N GLY A 70 2.21 -14.16 -14.00
CA GLY A 70 3.30 -13.90 -14.94
C GLY A 70 4.31 -15.05 -14.96
N ALA A 71 4.82 -15.43 -13.79
CA ALA A 71 5.72 -16.56 -13.63
C ALA A 71 5.14 -17.87 -14.20
N ARG A 72 3.88 -18.17 -13.84
CA ARG A 72 3.19 -19.34 -14.40
C ARG A 72 3.20 -19.36 -15.93
N ARG A 73 2.94 -18.21 -16.57
CA ARG A 73 2.96 -18.13 -18.05
C ARG A 73 4.35 -18.37 -18.63
N ARG A 74 5.40 -17.86 -17.98
CA ARG A 74 6.80 -18.07 -18.41
C ARG A 74 7.20 -19.53 -18.26
N ILE A 75 6.89 -20.16 -17.14
CA ILE A 75 7.13 -21.59 -16.87
C ILE A 75 6.47 -22.47 -17.93
N LEU A 76 5.18 -22.27 -18.21
CA LEU A 76 4.45 -23.06 -19.20
C LEU A 76 5.02 -22.86 -20.61
N ARG A 77 5.32 -21.62 -20.99
CA ARG A 77 5.93 -21.31 -22.29
C ARG A 77 7.30 -21.98 -22.45
N PHE A 78 8.15 -21.88 -21.43
CA PHE A 78 9.47 -22.50 -21.46
C PHE A 78 9.37 -24.04 -21.58
N SER A 79 8.43 -24.66 -20.87
CA SER A 79 8.16 -26.08 -21.02
C SER A 79 7.70 -26.46 -22.45
N ASP A 80 6.87 -25.61 -23.08
CA ASP A 80 6.45 -25.82 -24.47
C ASP A 80 7.62 -25.66 -25.43
N GLU A 81 8.53 -24.72 -25.21
CA GLU A 81 9.76 -24.53 -26.00
C GLU A 81 10.68 -25.75 -25.89
N LEU A 82 10.84 -26.33 -24.70
CA LEU A 82 11.60 -27.59 -24.50
C LEU A 82 10.94 -28.76 -25.23
N ASN A 83 9.63 -28.88 -25.21
CA ASN A 83 8.90 -29.93 -25.96
C ASN A 83 9.03 -29.77 -27.47
N GLN A 84 9.39 -28.58 -27.97
CA GLN A 84 9.69 -28.30 -29.37
C GLN A 84 11.18 -28.46 -29.67
N GLU A 85 11.96 -29.02 -28.75
CA GLU A 85 13.42 -29.22 -28.88
C GLU A 85 14.20 -27.90 -29.05
N ILE A 86 13.64 -26.76 -28.56
CA ILE A 86 14.34 -25.47 -28.57
C ILE A 86 15.39 -25.52 -27.46
N ARG A 87 16.65 -25.27 -27.83
CA ARG A 87 17.76 -25.21 -26.88
C ARG A 87 17.85 -23.85 -26.23
N HIS A 88 18.23 -23.83 -24.96
CA HIS A 88 18.36 -22.64 -24.14
C HIS A 88 19.71 -22.56 -23.44
N THR A 89 20.11 -21.34 -23.10
CA THR A 89 21.30 -21.10 -22.28
C THR A 89 21.05 -21.51 -20.83
N LYS A 90 22.14 -21.80 -20.11
CA LYS A 90 22.06 -22.08 -18.67
C LYS A 90 21.40 -20.95 -17.91
N ASP A 91 21.75 -19.69 -18.22
CA ASP A 91 21.19 -18.53 -17.54
C ASP A 91 19.65 -18.44 -17.71
N TYR A 92 19.12 -18.80 -18.89
CA TYR A 92 17.68 -18.79 -19.10
C TYR A 92 16.98 -19.92 -18.30
N PHE A 93 17.62 -21.07 -18.14
CA PHE A 93 17.11 -22.09 -17.22
C PHE A 93 17.10 -21.61 -15.77
N ASP A 94 18.19 -20.97 -15.33
CA ASP A 94 18.31 -20.43 -13.95
C ASP A 94 17.21 -19.38 -13.67
N ASP A 95 16.89 -18.50 -14.64
CA ASP A 95 15.78 -17.55 -14.55
C ASP A 95 14.42 -18.25 -14.40
N VAL A 96 14.18 -19.30 -15.18
CA VAL A 96 12.91 -20.03 -15.11
C VAL A 96 12.81 -20.84 -13.82
N LEU A 97 13.91 -21.38 -13.31
CA LEU A 97 13.94 -22.04 -12.00
C LEU A 97 13.60 -21.05 -10.86
N ALA A 98 14.09 -19.81 -10.95
CA ALA A 98 13.70 -18.75 -10.01
C ALA A 98 12.20 -18.40 -10.12
N ASP A 99 11.63 -18.37 -11.31
CA ASP A 99 10.18 -18.21 -11.53
C ASP A 99 9.38 -19.35 -10.89
N ILE A 100 9.87 -20.59 -10.96
CA ILE A 100 9.25 -21.75 -10.31
C ILE A 100 9.23 -21.57 -8.80
N ASP A 101 10.36 -21.22 -8.19
CA ASP A 101 10.48 -21.03 -6.75
C ASP A 101 9.54 -19.91 -6.26
N MET A 102 9.47 -18.80 -6.99
CA MET A 102 8.57 -17.68 -6.69
C MET A 102 7.12 -18.10 -6.79
N TYR A 103 6.72 -18.81 -7.84
CA TYR A 103 5.36 -19.29 -8.04
C TYR A 103 4.94 -20.29 -6.97
N GLU A 104 5.80 -21.27 -6.64
CA GLU A 104 5.56 -22.26 -5.58
C GLU A 104 5.36 -21.58 -4.22
N LYS A 105 6.22 -20.59 -3.90
CA LYS A 105 6.10 -19.79 -2.68
C LYS A 105 4.77 -19.04 -2.62
N TYR A 106 4.40 -18.36 -3.69
CA TYR A 106 3.12 -17.63 -3.76
C TYR A 106 1.93 -18.56 -3.55
N CYS A 107 1.91 -19.73 -4.21
CA CYS A 107 0.86 -20.73 -4.05
C CYS A 107 0.76 -21.28 -2.63
N LYS A 108 1.88 -21.45 -1.94
CA LYS A 108 1.92 -21.87 -0.55
C LYS A 108 1.33 -20.84 0.40
N ASP A 109 1.62 -19.55 0.15
CA ASP A 109 1.14 -18.44 0.98
C ASP A 109 -0.34 -18.09 0.67
N HIS A 110 -0.86 -18.53 -0.49
CA HIS A 110 -2.22 -18.26 -0.96
C HIS A 110 -2.96 -19.56 -1.37
N PRO A 111 -3.46 -20.34 -0.39
CA PRO A 111 -4.09 -21.65 -0.67
C PRO A 111 -5.29 -21.60 -1.61
N ASP A 112 -5.99 -20.44 -1.66
CA ASP A 112 -7.13 -20.22 -2.56
C ASP A 112 -6.73 -19.95 -4.01
N PHE A 113 -5.45 -19.70 -4.26
CA PHE A 113 -4.93 -19.53 -5.60
C PHE A 113 -4.80 -20.87 -6.31
N LEU A 114 -5.19 -20.90 -7.59
CA LEU A 114 -5.14 -22.13 -8.39
C LEU A 114 -3.69 -22.63 -8.57
N ASN A 115 -3.25 -23.49 -7.65
CA ASN A 115 -1.95 -24.15 -7.67
C ASN A 115 -1.96 -25.43 -8.52
N ASN A 116 -0.82 -26.13 -8.62
CA ASN A 116 -0.62 -27.41 -9.36
C ASN A 116 -0.86 -27.35 -10.87
N ARG A 117 -0.99 -26.16 -11.46
CA ARG A 117 -1.15 -26.04 -12.91
C ARG A 117 0.16 -26.08 -13.68
N THR A 118 1.28 -26.05 -12.98
CA THR A 118 2.65 -26.02 -13.53
C THR A 118 3.42 -27.28 -13.19
N LEU A 119 2.91 -28.15 -12.33
CA LEU A 119 3.63 -29.30 -11.78
C LEU A 119 4.32 -30.19 -12.84
N MET A 120 3.64 -30.49 -13.95
CA MET A 120 4.22 -31.29 -15.03
C MET A 120 5.29 -30.52 -15.79
N ALA A 121 5.06 -29.23 -16.03
CA ALA A 121 6.03 -28.33 -16.66
C ALA A 121 7.30 -28.18 -15.81
N GLU A 122 7.15 -27.95 -14.52
CA GLU A 122 8.24 -27.86 -13.56
C GLU A 122 9.08 -29.15 -13.52
N THR A 123 8.42 -30.29 -13.47
CA THR A 123 9.09 -31.62 -13.50
C THR A 123 9.89 -31.77 -14.77
N ASN A 124 9.32 -31.45 -15.92
CA ASN A 124 10.00 -31.53 -17.22
C ASN A 124 11.21 -30.57 -17.27
N ILE A 125 11.04 -29.32 -16.89
CA ILE A 125 12.12 -28.32 -16.88
C ILE A 125 13.28 -28.78 -15.99
N LYS A 126 12.97 -29.20 -14.75
CA LYS A 126 13.97 -29.68 -13.80
C LYS A 126 14.72 -30.92 -14.34
N ALA A 127 14.04 -31.87 -15.03
CA ALA A 127 14.63 -33.03 -15.62
C ALA A 127 15.58 -32.67 -16.79
N VAL A 128 15.13 -31.83 -17.72
CA VAL A 128 15.96 -31.38 -18.86
C VAL A 128 17.17 -30.60 -18.37
N TYR A 129 17.02 -29.73 -17.37
CA TYR A 129 18.13 -28.99 -16.76
C TYR A 129 19.21 -29.92 -16.21
N GLN A 130 18.82 -30.99 -15.49
CA GLN A 130 19.74 -31.97 -14.95
C GLN A 130 20.45 -32.75 -16.06
N GLN A 131 19.75 -33.08 -17.14
CA GLN A 131 20.35 -33.71 -18.30
C GLN A 131 21.40 -32.81 -18.96
N CYS A 132 21.03 -31.52 -19.24
CA CYS A 132 21.95 -30.55 -19.82
C CYS A 132 23.19 -30.32 -18.95
N LEU A 133 23.04 -30.32 -17.61
CA LEU A 133 24.17 -30.25 -16.69
C LEU A 133 25.11 -31.46 -16.81
N ALA A 134 24.56 -32.67 -16.87
CA ALA A 134 25.33 -33.92 -16.96
C ALA A 134 26.08 -34.02 -18.29
N GLU A 135 25.46 -33.57 -19.39
CA GLU A 135 25.97 -33.70 -20.76
C GLU A 135 26.77 -32.46 -21.20
N HIS A 136 26.79 -31.38 -20.38
CA HIS A 136 27.34 -30.05 -20.73
C HIS A 136 26.74 -29.50 -22.02
N ASP A 137 25.45 -29.72 -22.25
CA ASP A 137 24.74 -29.42 -23.49
C ASP A 137 23.74 -28.24 -23.36
N PHE A 138 24.22 -27.15 -22.85
CA PHE A 138 23.51 -25.86 -22.96
C PHE A 138 23.86 -25.16 -24.28
N LEU A 139 22.99 -24.19 -24.69
CA LEU A 139 23.23 -23.40 -25.88
C LEU A 139 24.47 -22.52 -25.70
#